data_121258b4668a166dee4bdc1502eb6888
#
_entry.id   121258b4668a166dee4bdc1502eb6888
#
_cell.length_a   1.000
_cell.length_b   1.000
_cell.length_c   1.000
_cell.angle_alpha   90.00
_cell.angle_beta   90.00
_cell.angle_gamma   90.00
#
_symmetry.space_group_name_H-M   'P 1'
#
loop_
_entity.id
_entity.type
_entity.pdbx_description
1 polymer ?
#
loop_
_entity_poly.entity_id
_entity_poly.type
_entity_poly.pdbx_seq_one_letter_code
_entity_poly.pdbx_strand_id
1 'polypeptide(L)'
;MIEFFHVSKAYNGRPALQDVSLTIEKGEFVFLTGASGAGKTTLLRLIFRGDAPDEGQILVNNLNLLHVKKSAVPFLRRTMGFVFQDFRLLPKKTVFENVALALKVSGVPEGVLRVKTTETLGAVGLGHKLHALPLTLSAGEQQRVCLARAIVNDPQILLADEPTGNLDAELSGEILDLMKAVNARGTTVLLATHNRDLLHRLRRRVVRLEQGRVVEDGCPEA
;
A
#
# COMPACT_ATOMS: atom_id res chain seq x y z
N MET A 1 9.26 -11.79 -5.62
CA MET A 1 8.87 -10.41 -5.99
C MET A 1 9.44 -9.39 -5.01
N ILE A 2 9.24 -9.53 -3.71
CA ILE A 2 9.87 -8.72 -2.66
C ILE A 2 10.61 -9.66 -1.72
N GLU A 3 11.88 -9.37 -1.46
CA GLU A 3 12.73 -10.23 -0.63
C GLU A 3 13.50 -9.38 0.38
N PHE A 4 13.44 -9.78 1.63
CA PHE A 4 14.20 -9.20 2.74
C PHE A 4 15.26 -10.21 3.17
N PHE A 5 16.50 -9.78 3.30
CA PHE A 5 17.62 -10.60 3.76
C PHE A 5 18.25 -9.93 4.98
N HIS A 6 18.00 -10.50 6.17
CA HIS A 6 18.58 -10.06 7.45
C HIS A 6 18.43 -8.56 7.69
N VAL A 7 17.23 -8.01 7.44
CA VAL A 7 16.98 -6.57 7.46
C VAL A 7 16.73 -6.09 8.88
N SER A 8 17.54 -5.10 9.30
CA SER A 8 17.37 -4.38 10.56
C SER A 8 17.18 -2.88 10.32
N LYS A 9 16.36 -2.25 11.16
CA LYS A 9 16.09 -0.81 11.13
C LYS A 9 15.82 -0.28 12.53
N ALA A 10 16.52 0.80 12.90
CA ALA A 10 16.30 1.51 14.14
C ALA A 10 16.00 3.00 13.90
N TYR A 11 15.25 3.62 14.81
CA TYR A 11 15.02 5.06 14.86
C TYR A 11 15.41 5.59 16.24
N ASN A 12 16.33 6.55 16.27
CA ASN A 12 16.83 7.14 17.52
C ASN A 12 17.29 6.06 18.54
N GLY A 13 17.98 5.04 18.06
CA GLY A 13 18.48 3.92 18.88
C GLY A 13 17.42 2.88 19.28
N ARG A 14 16.16 3.07 18.91
CA ARG A 14 15.09 2.09 19.18
C ARG A 14 14.90 1.20 17.97
N PRO A 15 15.02 -0.13 18.10
CA PRO A 15 14.82 -1.07 17.00
C PRO A 15 13.38 -1.06 16.56
N ALA A 16 13.15 -0.90 15.25
CA ALA A 16 11.83 -0.99 14.60
C ALA A 16 11.69 -2.29 13.80
N LEU A 17 12.78 -2.78 13.22
CA LEU A 17 12.88 -4.13 12.63
C LEU A 17 14.21 -4.74 13.08
N GLN A 18 14.21 -6.06 13.31
CA GLN A 18 15.36 -6.80 13.82
C GLN A 18 15.49 -8.11 13.07
N ASP A 19 16.52 -8.22 12.23
CA ASP A 19 16.90 -9.44 11.50
C ASP A 19 15.72 -10.06 10.71
N VAL A 20 14.99 -9.23 9.97
CA VAL A 20 13.83 -9.69 9.19
C VAL A 20 14.30 -10.32 7.89
N SER A 21 13.95 -11.60 7.70
CA SER A 21 14.05 -12.31 6.43
C SER A 21 12.66 -12.75 6.00
N LEU A 22 12.22 -12.35 4.80
CA LEU A 22 10.86 -12.54 4.31
C LEU A 22 10.84 -12.51 2.77
N THR A 23 10.10 -13.42 2.16
CA THR A 23 9.87 -13.43 0.71
C THR A 23 8.38 -13.30 0.44
N ILE A 24 8.00 -12.41 -0.48
CA ILE A 24 6.64 -12.23 -0.96
C ILE A 24 6.63 -12.44 -2.47
N GLU A 25 5.82 -13.37 -2.92
CA GLU A 25 5.75 -13.76 -4.31
C GLU A 25 4.91 -12.79 -5.16
N LYS A 26 5.10 -12.84 -6.47
CA LYS A 26 4.34 -12.01 -7.40
C LYS A 26 2.86 -12.40 -7.41
N GLY A 27 1.97 -11.41 -7.32
CA GLY A 27 0.53 -11.61 -7.30
C GLY A 27 -0.01 -12.12 -5.96
N GLU A 28 0.84 -12.23 -4.94
CA GLU A 28 0.43 -12.66 -3.61
C GLU A 28 -0.36 -11.54 -2.89
N PHE A 29 -1.34 -11.93 -2.07
CA PHE A 29 -2.01 -11.05 -1.13
C PHE A 29 -1.58 -11.44 0.28
N VAL A 30 -0.84 -10.56 0.95
CA VAL A 30 -0.27 -10.80 2.28
C VAL A 30 -0.81 -9.79 3.28
N PHE A 31 -1.31 -10.28 4.41
CA PHE A 31 -1.58 -9.48 5.58
C PHE A 31 -0.31 -9.32 6.43
N LEU A 32 0.02 -8.10 6.79
CA LEU A 32 1.07 -7.78 7.73
C LEU A 32 0.42 -7.37 9.06
N THR A 33 0.56 -8.21 10.10
CA THR A 33 -0.13 -8.02 11.38
C THR A 33 0.83 -7.78 12.53
N GLY A 34 0.30 -7.40 13.68
CA GLY A 34 1.06 -7.13 14.90
C GLY A 34 0.53 -5.91 15.65
N ALA A 35 0.94 -5.76 16.89
CA ALA A 35 0.56 -4.63 17.74
C ALA A 35 1.00 -3.28 17.13
N SER A 36 0.48 -2.17 17.66
CA SER A 36 1.00 -0.85 17.32
C SER A 36 2.48 -0.78 17.70
N GLY A 37 3.30 -0.23 16.81
CA GLY A 37 4.76 -0.17 17.00
C GLY A 37 5.51 -1.48 16.68
N ALA A 38 4.86 -2.56 16.23
CA ALA A 38 5.52 -3.83 15.91
C ALA A 38 6.46 -3.77 14.70
N GLY A 39 6.48 -2.67 13.90
CA GLY A 39 7.34 -2.50 12.75
C GLY A 39 6.64 -2.53 11.39
N LYS A 40 5.31 -2.72 11.34
CA LYS A 40 4.51 -2.84 10.09
C LYS A 40 4.73 -1.67 9.13
N THR A 41 4.49 -0.45 9.58
CA THR A 41 4.70 0.78 8.79
C THR A 41 6.16 0.93 8.34
N THR A 42 7.12 0.55 9.19
CA THR A 42 8.55 0.58 8.84
C THR A 42 8.84 -0.38 7.69
N LEU A 43 8.34 -1.61 7.74
CA LEU A 43 8.50 -2.60 6.68
C LEU A 43 7.95 -2.07 5.34
N LEU A 44 6.72 -1.54 5.33
CA LEU A 44 6.14 -0.93 4.13
C LEU A 44 6.95 0.27 3.61
N ARG A 45 7.45 1.13 4.51
CA ARG A 45 8.28 2.28 4.14
C ARG A 45 9.62 1.89 3.54
N LEU A 46 10.23 0.81 4.00
CA LEU A 46 11.46 0.29 3.42
C LEU A 46 11.23 -0.22 1.99
N ILE A 47 10.15 -0.98 1.73
CA ILE A 47 9.78 -1.42 0.37
C ILE A 47 9.58 -0.21 -0.55
N PHE A 48 8.85 0.80 -0.08
CA PHE A 48 8.58 2.03 -0.84
C PHE A 48 9.80 2.94 -0.97
N ARG A 49 10.95 2.55 -0.40
CA ARG A 49 12.18 3.36 -0.35
C ARG A 49 11.93 4.73 0.31
N GLY A 50 10.97 4.80 1.23
CA GLY A 50 10.74 5.96 2.11
C GLY A 50 11.87 6.11 3.13
N ASP A 51 12.43 4.99 3.56
CA ASP A 51 13.61 4.86 4.40
C ASP A 51 14.60 3.87 3.76
N ALA A 52 15.79 3.76 4.34
CA ALA A 52 16.78 2.73 4.03
C ALA A 52 16.95 1.81 5.25
N PRO A 53 17.22 0.51 5.06
CA PRO A 53 17.64 -0.35 6.16
C PRO A 53 18.98 0.09 6.72
N ASP A 54 19.25 -0.22 7.99
CA ASP A 54 20.55 0.01 8.61
C ASP A 54 21.46 -1.20 8.38
N GLU A 55 20.89 -2.41 8.31
CA GLU A 55 21.58 -3.66 7.97
C GLU A 55 20.71 -4.50 7.04
N GLY A 56 21.34 -5.46 6.36
CA GLY A 56 20.69 -6.36 5.41
C GLY A 56 20.38 -5.70 4.07
N GLN A 57 19.60 -6.38 3.24
CA GLN A 57 19.23 -5.88 1.91
C GLN A 57 17.78 -6.21 1.56
N ILE A 58 17.19 -5.39 0.69
CA ILE A 58 15.83 -5.59 0.20
C ILE A 58 15.87 -5.60 -1.33
N LEU A 59 15.33 -6.65 -1.91
CA LEU A 59 15.11 -6.72 -3.35
C LEU A 59 13.63 -6.52 -3.67
N VAL A 60 13.36 -5.75 -4.71
CA VAL A 60 12.04 -5.59 -5.29
C VAL A 60 12.15 -5.80 -6.79
N ASN A 61 11.47 -6.78 -7.33
CA ASN A 61 11.61 -7.20 -8.74
C ASN A 61 13.07 -7.43 -9.13
N ASN A 62 13.83 -8.12 -8.31
CA ASN A 62 15.28 -8.37 -8.45
C ASN A 62 16.16 -7.10 -8.42
N LEU A 63 15.58 -5.93 -8.12
CA LEU A 63 16.33 -4.69 -7.94
C LEU A 63 16.68 -4.52 -6.46
N ASN A 64 17.98 -4.52 -6.13
CA ASN A 64 18.43 -4.22 -4.77
C ASN A 64 18.24 -2.73 -4.45
N LEU A 65 17.38 -2.46 -3.46
CA LEU A 65 17.01 -1.09 -3.08
C LEU A 65 18.17 -0.27 -2.52
N LEU A 66 19.21 -0.90 -1.97
CA LEU A 66 20.41 -0.19 -1.48
C LEU A 66 21.15 0.50 -2.62
N HIS A 67 21.15 -0.10 -3.81
CA HIS A 67 21.86 0.41 -4.97
C HIS A 67 21.05 1.39 -5.80
N VAL A 68 19.77 1.61 -5.45
CA VAL A 68 18.91 2.58 -6.14
C VAL A 68 19.36 4.00 -5.81
N LYS A 69 19.89 4.71 -6.81
CA LYS A 69 20.27 6.13 -6.69
C LYS A 69 19.05 6.97 -6.32
N LYS A 70 19.25 8.05 -5.55
CA LYS A 70 18.15 8.96 -5.13
C LYS A 70 17.33 9.47 -6.32
N SER A 71 17.96 9.75 -7.46
CA SER A 71 17.29 10.18 -8.70
C SER A 71 16.40 9.10 -9.33
N ALA A 72 16.65 7.81 -9.06
CA ALA A 72 15.86 6.70 -9.59
C ALA A 72 14.69 6.30 -8.67
N VAL A 73 14.67 6.75 -7.40
CA VAL A 73 13.59 6.44 -6.45
C VAL A 73 12.20 6.85 -6.97
N PRO A 74 11.99 8.02 -7.61
CA PRO A 74 10.68 8.36 -8.19
C PRO A 74 10.20 7.36 -9.24
N PHE A 75 11.09 6.80 -10.06
CA PHE A 75 10.74 5.79 -11.06
C PHE A 75 10.33 4.46 -10.42
N LEU A 76 11.05 4.03 -9.38
CA LEU A 76 10.68 2.87 -8.58
C LEU A 76 9.28 3.05 -7.97
N ARG A 77 9.01 4.19 -7.34
CA ARG A 77 7.71 4.47 -6.71
C ARG A 77 6.54 4.51 -7.68
N ARG A 78 6.77 4.82 -8.97
CA ARG A 78 5.73 4.79 -10.01
C ARG A 78 5.24 3.36 -10.31
N THR A 79 6.04 2.34 -9.99
CA THR A 79 5.62 0.92 -10.13
C THR A 79 4.84 0.42 -8.92
N MET A 80 4.69 1.24 -7.88
CA MET A 80 4.04 0.90 -6.62
C MET A 80 2.89 1.85 -6.32
N GLY A 81 1.79 1.33 -5.81
CA GLY A 81 0.75 2.11 -5.16
C GLY A 81 0.96 2.11 -3.64
N PHE A 82 0.67 3.22 -2.98
CA PHE A 82 0.70 3.31 -1.53
C PHE A 82 -0.57 3.95 -0.99
N VAL A 83 -1.30 3.25 -0.13
CA VAL A 83 -2.44 3.75 0.64
C VAL A 83 -1.95 4.03 2.05
N PHE A 84 -1.95 5.30 2.44
CA PHE A 84 -1.49 5.75 3.76
C PHE A 84 -2.66 5.73 4.76
N GLN A 85 -2.35 5.56 6.04
CA GLN A 85 -3.30 5.64 7.13
C GLN A 85 -4.00 7.02 7.21
N ASP A 86 -3.27 8.12 6.95
CA ASP A 86 -3.78 9.51 6.97
C ASP A 86 -4.15 9.92 5.56
N PHE A 87 -5.03 9.43 4.89
CA PHE A 87 -5.48 9.75 3.51
C PHE A 87 -4.47 10.50 2.61
N ARG A 88 -3.80 11.54 3.10
CA ARG A 88 -2.85 12.42 2.39
C ARG A 88 -3.41 12.96 1.08
N LEU A 89 -4.70 13.27 1.08
CA LEU A 89 -5.34 13.94 -0.05
C LEU A 89 -4.95 15.41 -0.08
N LEU A 90 -4.84 15.96 -1.28
CA LEU A 90 -4.58 17.38 -1.49
C LEU A 90 -5.90 18.14 -1.32
N PRO A 91 -6.08 18.91 -0.24
CA PRO A 91 -7.39 19.45 0.13
C PRO A 91 -7.93 20.51 -0.83
N LYS A 92 -7.04 21.18 -1.58
CA LYS A 92 -7.37 22.21 -2.59
C LYS A 92 -7.52 21.64 -4.00
N LYS A 93 -7.41 20.32 -4.15
CA LYS A 93 -7.55 19.62 -5.43
C LYS A 93 -8.82 18.77 -5.40
N THR A 94 -9.51 18.69 -6.53
CA THR A 94 -10.69 17.84 -6.67
C THR A 94 -10.34 16.35 -6.52
N VAL A 95 -11.34 15.51 -6.37
CA VAL A 95 -11.20 14.04 -6.40
C VAL A 95 -10.48 13.60 -7.67
N PHE A 96 -10.92 14.11 -8.83
CA PHE A 96 -10.26 13.83 -10.11
C PHE A 96 -8.78 14.22 -10.10
N GLU A 97 -8.46 15.46 -9.70
CA GLU A 97 -7.08 15.95 -9.67
C GLU A 97 -6.19 15.18 -8.69
N ASN A 98 -6.72 14.72 -7.55
CA ASN A 98 -5.99 13.89 -6.60
C ASN A 98 -5.55 12.55 -7.21
N VAL A 99 -6.43 11.91 -7.98
CA VAL A 99 -6.13 10.63 -8.64
C VAL A 99 -5.26 10.85 -9.88
N ALA A 100 -5.62 11.82 -10.73
CA ALA A 100 -4.90 12.17 -11.95
C ALA A 100 -3.43 12.53 -11.71
N LEU A 101 -3.09 13.04 -10.51
CA LEU A 101 -1.72 13.44 -10.16
C LEU A 101 -0.73 12.28 -10.32
N ALA A 102 -1.11 11.05 -9.97
CA ALA A 102 -0.23 9.89 -10.10
C ALA A 102 0.15 9.60 -11.57
N LEU A 103 -0.81 9.75 -12.48
CA LEU A 103 -0.58 9.60 -13.92
C LEU A 103 0.22 10.78 -14.49
N LYS A 104 -0.08 12.00 -14.04
CA LYS A 104 0.62 13.21 -14.47
C LYS A 104 2.11 13.17 -14.14
N VAL A 105 2.45 12.75 -12.92
CA VAL A 105 3.85 12.57 -12.47
C VAL A 105 4.54 11.45 -13.26
N SER A 106 3.79 10.47 -13.74
CA SER A 106 4.31 9.39 -14.60
C SER A 106 4.48 9.80 -16.06
N GLY A 107 4.09 11.02 -16.46
CA GLY A 107 4.23 11.53 -17.82
C GLY A 107 3.17 11.00 -18.78
N VAL A 108 2.02 10.51 -18.27
CA VAL A 108 0.92 10.01 -19.11
C VAL A 108 0.27 11.16 -19.87
N PRO A 109 0.03 11.05 -21.19
CA PRO A 109 -0.63 12.08 -21.99
C PRO A 109 -2.04 12.41 -21.46
N GLU A 110 -2.43 13.71 -21.58
CA GLU A 110 -3.66 14.25 -20.98
C GLU A 110 -4.93 13.47 -21.39
N GLY A 111 -5.05 13.08 -22.65
CA GLY A 111 -6.20 12.30 -23.12
C GLY A 111 -6.34 10.95 -22.43
N VAL A 112 -5.23 10.20 -22.30
CA VAL A 112 -5.19 8.90 -21.61
C VAL A 112 -5.41 9.08 -20.11
N LEU A 113 -4.80 10.11 -19.52
CA LEU A 113 -4.92 10.45 -18.10
C LEU A 113 -6.41 10.68 -17.74
N ARG A 114 -7.15 11.44 -18.54
CA ARG A 114 -8.58 11.70 -18.31
C ARG A 114 -9.40 10.41 -18.31
N VAL A 115 -9.22 9.57 -19.32
CA VAL A 115 -9.95 8.30 -19.44
C VAL A 115 -9.65 7.40 -18.24
N LYS A 116 -8.38 7.09 -17.99
CA LYS A 116 -7.96 6.22 -16.88
C LYS A 116 -8.44 6.72 -15.52
N THR A 117 -8.34 8.03 -15.28
CA THR A 117 -8.78 8.62 -14.00
C THR A 117 -10.28 8.44 -13.81
N THR A 118 -11.07 8.72 -14.84
CA THR A 118 -12.55 8.60 -14.78
C THR A 118 -12.98 7.14 -14.59
N GLU A 119 -12.37 6.21 -15.33
CA GLU A 119 -12.63 4.77 -15.20
C GLU A 119 -12.26 4.26 -13.81
N THR A 120 -11.08 4.64 -13.29
CA THR A 120 -10.64 4.22 -11.95
C THR A 120 -11.57 4.76 -10.86
N LEU A 121 -11.99 6.02 -10.96
CA LEU A 121 -12.96 6.62 -10.02
C LEU A 121 -14.33 5.96 -10.14
N GLY A 122 -14.76 5.59 -11.34
CA GLY A 122 -15.95 4.78 -11.54
C GLY A 122 -15.87 3.42 -10.87
N ALA A 123 -14.73 2.72 -11.03
CA ALA A 123 -14.49 1.41 -10.45
C ALA A 123 -14.48 1.38 -8.91
N VAL A 124 -14.12 2.50 -8.25
CA VAL A 124 -14.23 2.65 -6.79
C VAL A 124 -15.54 3.31 -6.34
N GLY A 125 -16.53 3.47 -7.25
CA GLY A 125 -17.85 4.02 -6.93
C GLY A 125 -17.91 5.54 -6.79
N LEU A 126 -16.90 6.29 -7.26
CA LEU A 126 -16.82 7.75 -7.13
C LEU A 126 -16.96 8.52 -8.44
N GLY A 127 -17.48 7.87 -9.50
CA GLY A 127 -17.69 8.50 -10.82
C GLY A 127 -18.61 9.71 -10.80
N HIS A 128 -19.52 9.81 -9.82
CA HIS A 128 -20.43 10.95 -9.64
C HIS A 128 -19.82 12.12 -8.81
N LYS A 129 -18.60 11.98 -8.26
CA LYS A 129 -17.94 12.94 -7.37
C LYS A 129 -16.60 13.50 -7.91
N LEU A 130 -16.38 13.44 -9.22
CA LEU A 130 -15.12 13.84 -9.85
C LEU A 130 -14.64 15.26 -9.45
N HIS A 131 -15.58 16.19 -9.34
CA HIS A 131 -15.32 17.60 -9.06
C HIS A 131 -15.44 17.99 -7.59
N ALA A 132 -15.80 17.04 -6.71
CA ALA A 132 -15.87 17.27 -5.27
C ALA A 132 -14.49 17.53 -4.67
N LEU A 133 -14.43 18.29 -3.58
CA LEU A 133 -13.20 18.48 -2.80
C LEU A 133 -13.11 17.41 -1.70
N PRO A 134 -11.92 16.96 -1.32
CA PRO A 134 -11.75 15.92 -0.29
C PRO A 134 -12.48 16.21 1.04
N LEU A 135 -12.51 17.46 1.47
CA LEU A 135 -13.15 17.87 2.72
C LEU A 135 -14.69 17.72 2.72
N THR A 136 -15.32 17.55 1.56
CA THR A 136 -16.76 17.34 1.43
C THR A 136 -17.15 15.86 1.37
N LEU A 137 -16.15 14.97 1.43
CA LEU A 137 -16.33 13.53 1.34
C LEU A 137 -16.41 12.89 2.73
N SER A 138 -17.18 11.80 2.85
CA SER A 138 -17.11 10.92 4.02
C SER A 138 -15.73 10.23 4.12
N ALA A 139 -15.41 9.68 5.29
CA ALA A 139 -14.14 8.96 5.51
C ALA A 139 -13.97 7.78 4.52
N GLY A 140 -15.03 6.99 4.28
CA GLY A 140 -15.01 5.90 3.31
C GLY A 140 -14.80 6.37 1.88
N GLU A 141 -15.41 7.51 1.48
CA GLU A 141 -15.18 8.10 0.16
C GLU A 141 -13.75 8.62 0.02
N GLN A 142 -13.20 9.28 1.06
CA GLN A 142 -11.80 9.71 1.06
C GLN A 142 -10.86 8.52 0.90
N GLN A 143 -11.15 7.41 1.58
CA GLN A 143 -10.36 6.19 1.46
C GLN A 143 -10.44 5.58 0.05
N ARG A 144 -11.61 5.59 -0.58
CA ARG A 144 -11.75 5.16 -1.98
C ARG A 144 -10.96 6.05 -2.94
N VAL A 145 -10.89 7.37 -2.71
CA VAL A 145 -10.00 8.28 -3.47
C VAL A 145 -8.54 7.91 -3.28
N CYS A 146 -8.12 7.59 -2.05
CA CYS A 146 -6.74 7.16 -1.76
C CYS A 146 -6.40 5.86 -2.49
N LEU A 147 -7.30 4.88 -2.46
CA LEU A 147 -7.13 3.63 -3.19
C LEU A 147 -7.10 3.88 -4.71
N ALA A 148 -8.03 4.67 -5.26
CA ALA A 148 -8.03 5.04 -6.67
C ALA A 148 -6.70 5.69 -7.09
N ARG A 149 -6.18 6.63 -6.31
CA ARG A 149 -4.88 7.27 -6.55
C ARG A 149 -3.72 6.27 -6.53
N ALA A 150 -3.79 5.28 -5.65
CA ALA A 150 -2.75 4.25 -5.54
C ALA A 150 -2.76 3.27 -6.73
N ILE A 151 -3.94 2.97 -7.31
CA ILE A 151 -4.08 1.94 -8.34
C ILE A 151 -4.18 2.47 -9.77
N VAL A 152 -4.43 3.78 -9.98
CA VAL A 152 -4.67 4.37 -11.31
C VAL A 152 -3.52 4.16 -12.31
N ASN A 153 -2.32 3.94 -11.82
CA ASN A 153 -1.11 3.70 -12.63
C ASN A 153 -0.82 2.21 -12.85
N ASP A 154 -1.79 1.32 -12.60
CA ASP A 154 -1.66 -0.14 -12.70
C ASP A 154 -0.39 -0.67 -11.98
N PRO A 155 -0.26 -0.44 -10.66
CA PRO A 155 0.97 -0.77 -9.94
C PRO A 155 1.21 -2.28 -9.88
N GLN A 156 2.48 -2.68 -9.91
CA GLN A 156 2.87 -4.07 -9.70
C GLN A 156 2.73 -4.48 -8.22
N ILE A 157 2.87 -3.52 -7.31
CA ILE A 157 2.79 -3.70 -5.86
C ILE A 157 1.85 -2.65 -5.30
N LEU A 158 0.91 -3.06 -4.47
CA LEU A 158 0.05 -2.20 -3.67
C LEU A 158 0.40 -2.38 -2.19
N LEU A 159 0.91 -1.33 -1.58
CA LEU A 159 1.18 -1.25 -0.15
C LEU A 159 0.05 -0.49 0.54
N ALA A 160 -0.49 -1.01 1.61
CA ALA A 160 -1.56 -0.36 2.36
C ALA A 160 -1.26 -0.40 3.86
N ASP A 161 -1.19 0.76 4.47
CA ASP A 161 -0.90 0.93 5.90
C ASP A 161 -2.19 1.33 6.62
N GLU A 162 -2.79 0.37 7.36
CA GLU A 162 -4.04 0.51 8.11
C GLU A 162 -5.18 1.17 7.28
N PRO A 163 -5.48 0.69 6.05
CA PRO A 163 -6.38 1.38 5.13
C PRO A 163 -7.84 1.43 5.60
N THR A 164 -8.18 0.73 6.65
CA THR A 164 -9.54 0.62 7.21
C THR A 164 -9.63 1.08 8.66
N GLY A 165 -8.54 1.62 9.23
CA GLY A 165 -8.46 1.93 10.65
C GLY A 165 -9.46 2.99 11.16
N ASN A 166 -10.02 3.80 10.25
CA ASN A 166 -10.99 4.86 10.56
C ASN A 166 -12.38 4.58 9.96
N LEU A 167 -12.66 3.34 9.56
CA LEU A 167 -13.89 2.94 8.89
C LEU A 167 -14.66 1.92 9.74
N ASP A 168 -15.98 1.90 9.59
CA ASP A 168 -16.80 0.83 10.14
C ASP A 168 -16.56 -0.51 9.42
N ALA A 169 -17.19 -1.57 9.92
CA ALA A 169 -16.97 -2.94 9.40
C ALA A 169 -17.47 -3.11 7.96
N GLU A 170 -18.57 -2.44 7.57
CA GLU A 170 -19.15 -2.52 6.23
C GLU A 170 -18.22 -1.87 5.21
N LEU A 171 -17.85 -0.61 5.44
CA LEU A 171 -16.92 0.15 4.59
C LEU A 171 -15.53 -0.51 4.53
N SER A 172 -15.06 -1.08 5.65
CA SER A 172 -13.81 -1.86 5.68
C SER A 172 -13.88 -3.07 4.74
N GLY A 173 -15.02 -3.75 4.72
CA GLY A 173 -15.28 -4.85 3.80
C GLY A 173 -15.24 -4.43 2.34
N GLU A 174 -15.86 -3.31 1.98
CA GLU A 174 -15.86 -2.78 0.62
C GLU A 174 -14.45 -2.41 0.13
N ILE A 175 -13.64 -1.75 0.98
CA ILE A 175 -12.23 -1.43 0.65
C ILE A 175 -11.43 -2.71 0.42
N LEU A 176 -11.65 -3.74 1.25
CA LEU A 176 -10.99 -5.02 1.10
C LEU A 176 -11.38 -5.71 -0.22
N ASP A 177 -12.66 -5.67 -0.61
CA ASP A 177 -13.12 -6.25 -1.87
C ASP A 177 -12.56 -5.52 -3.10
N LEU A 178 -12.40 -4.19 -3.03
CA LEU A 178 -11.68 -3.43 -4.06
C LEU A 178 -10.20 -3.87 -4.17
N MET A 179 -9.51 -4.07 -3.03
CA MET A 179 -8.12 -4.55 -3.02
C MET A 179 -8.01 -5.98 -3.57
N LYS A 180 -8.99 -6.86 -3.28
CA LYS A 180 -9.08 -8.20 -3.90
C LYS A 180 -9.21 -8.11 -5.42
N ALA A 181 -10.05 -7.22 -5.91
CA ALA A 181 -10.24 -7.04 -7.35
C ALA A 181 -8.93 -6.56 -8.03
N VAL A 182 -8.16 -5.72 -7.35
CA VAL A 182 -6.83 -5.27 -7.81
C VAL A 182 -5.83 -6.44 -7.80
N ASN A 183 -5.79 -7.24 -6.73
CA ASN A 183 -4.94 -8.42 -6.63
C ASN A 183 -5.27 -9.46 -7.71
N ALA A 184 -6.54 -9.70 -7.99
CA ALA A 184 -6.99 -10.64 -9.03
C ALA A 184 -6.48 -10.28 -10.44
N ARG A 185 -6.07 -9.02 -10.68
CA ARG A 185 -5.42 -8.56 -11.92
C ARG A 185 -3.90 -8.78 -11.91
N GLY A 186 -3.35 -9.41 -10.88
CA GLY A 186 -1.93 -9.74 -10.76
C GLY A 186 -1.08 -8.77 -9.94
N THR A 187 -1.67 -7.72 -9.35
CA THR A 187 -0.96 -6.83 -8.42
C THR A 187 -0.65 -7.57 -7.12
N THR A 188 0.59 -7.50 -6.66
CA THR A 188 0.99 -8.00 -5.33
C THR A 188 0.49 -7.03 -4.26
N VAL A 189 -0.22 -7.52 -3.24
CA VAL A 189 -0.82 -6.67 -2.20
C VAL A 189 -0.22 -6.98 -0.83
N LEU A 190 0.33 -5.96 -0.16
CA LEU A 190 0.70 -6.02 1.26
C LEU A 190 -0.19 -5.07 2.04
N LEU A 191 -1.02 -5.64 2.91
CA LEU A 191 -1.95 -4.89 3.75
C LEU A 191 -1.55 -5.01 5.22
N ALA A 192 -1.01 -3.92 5.79
CA ALA A 192 -0.78 -3.83 7.22
C ALA A 192 -2.10 -3.52 7.94
N THR A 193 -2.48 -4.36 8.89
CA THR A 193 -3.68 -4.17 9.70
C THR A 193 -3.56 -4.88 11.05
N HIS A 194 -4.27 -4.37 12.04
CA HIS A 194 -4.51 -5.05 13.32
C HIS A 194 -5.95 -5.59 13.42
N ASN A 195 -6.78 -5.39 12.40
CA ASN A 195 -8.17 -5.85 12.37
C ASN A 195 -8.25 -7.35 12.04
N ARG A 196 -8.60 -8.17 13.04
CA ARG A 196 -8.70 -9.63 12.91
C ARG A 196 -9.84 -10.08 12.01
N ASP A 197 -10.94 -9.34 11.94
CA ASP A 197 -12.11 -9.71 11.13
C ASP A 197 -11.76 -9.74 9.64
N LEU A 198 -10.88 -8.83 9.19
CA LEU A 198 -10.39 -8.82 7.81
C LEU A 198 -9.56 -10.06 7.47
N LEU A 199 -8.77 -10.57 8.44
CA LEU A 199 -7.96 -11.79 8.26
C LEU A 199 -8.86 -13.02 8.07
N HIS A 200 -9.89 -13.15 8.91
CA HIS A 200 -10.86 -14.26 8.83
C HIS A 200 -11.68 -14.20 7.53
N ARG A 201 -12.03 -12.99 7.06
CA ARG A 201 -12.81 -12.80 5.83
C ARG A 201 -12.08 -13.26 4.58
N LEU A 202 -10.76 -13.10 4.50
CA LEU A 202 -10.00 -13.37 3.27
C LEU A 202 -9.15 -14.64 3.28
N ARG A 203 -8.81 -15.20 4.43
CA ARG A 203 -7.95 -16.38 4.59
C ARG A 203 -6.73 -16.37 3.65
N ARG A 204 -5.95 -15.31 3.71
CA ARG A 204 -4.71 -15.14 2.97
C ARG A 204 -3.52 -15.31 3.91
N ARG A 205 -2.33 -15.44 3.36
CA ARG A 205 -1.09 -15.48 4.13
C ARG A 205 -1.00 -14.30 5.08
N VAL A 206 -0.62 -14.58 6.31
CA VAL A 206 -0.43 -13.62 7.40
C VAL A 206 1.03 -13.68 7.81
N VAL A 207 1.69 -12.53 7.79
CA VAL A 207 3.01 -12.31 8.38
C VAL A 207 2.80 -11.50 9.65
N ARG A 208 3.10 -12.08 10.80
CA ARG A 208 2.95 -11.40 12.09
C ARG A 208 4.28 -10.89 12.59
N LEU A 209 4.31 -9.58 12.85
CA LEU A 209 5.43 -8.91 13.47
C LEU A 209 5.21 -8.72 14.97
N GLU A 210 6.24 -8.99 15.75
CA GLU A 210 6.30 -8.72 17.17
C GLU A 210 7.68 -8.14 17.52
N GLN A 211 7.70 -6.95 18.13
CA GLN A 211 8.94 -6.24 18.46
C GLN A 211 9.96 -6.17 17.32
N GLY A 212 9.48 -5.96 16.09
CA GLY A 212 10.34 -5.85 14.90
C GLY A 212 10.81 -7.18 14.31
N ARG A 213 10.36 -8.33 14.79
CA ARG A 213 10.69 -9.66 14.29
C ARG A 213 9.48 -10.34 13.65
N VAL A 214 9.71 -11.14 12.64
CA VAL A 214 8.68 -12.05 12.11
C VAL A 214 8.56 -13.24 13.07
N VAL A 215 7.37 -13.41 13.66
CA VAL A 215 7.09 -14.51 14.61
C VAL A 215 6.15 -15.56 14.04
N GLU A 216 5.45 -15.23 12.96
CA GLU A 216 4.54 -16.13 12.26
C GLU A 216 4.51 -15.75 10.78
N ASP A 217 4.52 -16.75 9.91
CA ASP A 217 4.44 -16.60 8.48
C ASP A 217 3.72 -17.81 7.87
N GLY A 218 2.47 -17.64 7.49
CA GLY A 218 1.66 -18.74 6.94
C GLY A 218 0.22 -18.33 6.66
N CYS A 219 -0.55 -19.28 6.13
CA CYS A 219 -1.99 -19.12 6.02
C CYS A 219 -2.64 -19.49 7.36
N PRO A 220 -3.65 -18.74 7.85
CA PRO A 220 -4.39 -19.14 9.05
C PRO A 220 -4.95 -20.55 8.90
N GLU A 221 -4.77 -21.38 9.92
CA GLU A 221 -5.40 -22.69 9.99
C GLU A 221 -6.93 -22.55 9.92
N ALA A 222 -7.57 -23.57 9.34
CA ALA A 222 -9.00 -23.58 9.05
C ALA A 222 -9.86 -23.70 10.33
#